data_7b6b8c3fa9bc1fd2a08e7a254c8afe76
#
_entry.id   7b6b8c3fa9bc1fd2a08e7a254c8afe76
#
_cell.length_a   1.000
_cell.length_b   1.000
_cell.length_c   1.000
_cell.angle_alpha   90.00
_cell.angle_beta   90.00
_cell.angle_gamma   90.00
#
_symmetry.space_group_name_H-M   'P 1'
#
loop_
_entity.id
_entity.type
_entity.pdbx_description
1 polymer ?
#
loop_
_entity_poly.entity_id
_entity_poly.type
_entity_poly.pdbx_seq_one_letter_code
_entity_poly.pdbx_strand_id
1 'polypeptide(L)'
;MHFRWKFPLFGKTLLAGTILAGALTLYSSPQLRAEDCQDRIVRADHDVHAAAAKHGWDSPQAAKARDRLNAARAWCWDHSHRWWDEDAKAWRTERWDDHDHDHPPH
;
A
#
# COMPACT_ATOMS: atom_id res chain seq x y z
N MET A 1 -3.66 25.06 -51.42
CA MET A 1 -4.01 24.71 -51.13
C MET A 1 -4.18 23.68 -50.49
N HIS A 2 -3.86 24.05 -50.61
CA HIS A 2 -4.23 23.38 -50.12
C HIS A 2 -4.29 22.58 -49.43
N PHE A 3 -4.15 22.55 -49.17
CA PHE A 3 -4.43 21.94 -48.55
C PHE A 3 -4.52 21.22 -47.82
N ARG A 4 -4.41 21.08 -47.75
CA ARG A 4 -4.91 20.73 -47.09
C ARG A 4 -5.02 19.88 -46.59
N TRP A 5 -5.13 19.70 -46.48
CA TRP A 5 -5.43 18.97 -46.15
C TRP A 5 -5.07 17.88 -45.57
N LYS A 6 -5.23 17.03 -45.66
CA LYS A 6 -4.43 16.22 -45.13
C LYS A 6 -4.29 16.11 -43.66
N PHE A 7 -4.57 16.99 -42.98
CA PHE A 7 -4.43 17.07 -41.59
C PHE A 7 -5.19 16.09 -40.79
N PRO A 8 -6.36 15.77 -41.13
CA PRO A 8 -7.22 14.87 -40.37
C PRO A 8 -6.57 13.55 -40.09
N LEU A 9 -5.65 13.18 -40.87
CA LEU A 9 -5.00 11.92 -40.72
C LEU A 9 -4.26 11.80 -39.41
N PHE A 10 -3.81 12.89 -38.92
CA PHE A 10 -3.02 12.86 -37.71
C PHE A 10 -3.79 12.41 -36.52
N GLY A 11 -5.03 12.74 -36.44
CA GLY A 11 -5.84 12.38 -35.32
C GLY A 11 -5.91 10.89 -35.09
N LYS A 12 -5.84 10.14 -36.12
CA LYS A 12 -5.92 8.70 -36.05
C LYS A 12 -4.77 8.11 -35.28
N THR A 13 -3.61 8.67 -35.48
CA THR A 13 -2.43 8.18 -34.82
C THR A 13 -2.54 8.34 -33.31
N LEU A 14 -3.13 9.42 -32.88
CA LEU A 14 -3.27 9.65 -31.47
C LEU A 14 -4.14 8.64 -30.79
N LEU A 15 -5.15 8.17 -31.48
CA LEU A 15 -6.07 7.20 -30.90
C LEU A 15 -5.37 5.90 -30.58
N ALA A 16 -4.43 5.52 -31.40
CA ALA A 16 -3.71 4.28 -31.15
C ALA A 16 -2.95 4.32 -29.83
N GLY A 17 -2.37 5.46 -29.52
CA GLY A 17 -1.65 5.61 -28.27
C GLY A 17 -2.53 5.45 -27.06
N THR A 18 -3.74 5.93 -27.15
CA THR A 18 -4.67 5.82 -26.04
C THR A 18 -4.99 4.38 -25.69
N ILE A 19 -5.10 3.55 -26.69
CA ILE A 19 -5.43 2.14 -26.46
C ILE A 19 -4.33 1.45 -25.67
N LEU A 20 -3.09 1.76 -25.95
CA LEU A 20 -1.97 1.15 -25.26
C LEU A 20 -2.00 1.47 -23.77
N ALA A 21 -2.34 2.68 -23.43
CA ALA A 21 -2.39 3.07 -22.03
C ALA A 21 -3.42 2.24 -21.28
N GLY A 22 -4.56 2.00 -21.89
CA GLY A 22 -5.60 1.20 -21.26
C GLY A 22 -5.16 -0.23 -21.00
N ALA A 23 -4.41 -0.79 -21.90
CA ALA A 23 -3.96 -2.18 -21.77
C ALA A 23 -3.05 -2.36 -20.56
N LEU A 24 -2.22 -1.37 -20.26
CA LEU A 24 -1.29 -1.49 -19.16
C LEU A 24 -1.98 -1.57 -17.80
N THR A 25 -3.14 -0.96 -17.67
CA THR A 25 -3.82 -0.97 -16.38
C THR A 25 -4.37 -2.33 -16.00
N LEU A 26 -4.45 -3.26 -16.93
CA LEU A 26 -4.98 -4.58 -16.65
C LEU A 26 -3.98 -5.50 -15.96
N TYR A 27 -2.75 -5.10 -15.85
CA TYR A 27 -1.71 -5.96 -15.31
C TYR A 27 -1.45 -5.70 -13.84
N SER A 28 -2.47 -5.69 -13.04
CA SER A 28 -2.29 -5.64 -11.60
C SER A 28 -1.81 -7.02 -11.13
N SER A 29 -0.57 -7.10 -10.74
CA SER A 29 0.00 -8.37 -10.33
C SER A 29 -0.16 -8.60 -8.84
N PRO A 30 -0.09 -9.86 -8.38
CA PRO A 30 -0.07 -10.14 -6.94
C PRO A 30 1.09 -9.46 -6.22
N GLN A 31 2.18 -9.21 -6.91
CA GLN A 31 3.31 -8.52 -6.31
C GLN A 31 2.97 -7.10 -5.90
N LEU A 32 2.15 -6.41 -6.69
CA LEU A 32 1.72 -5.07 -6.32
C LEU A 32 0.92 -5.08 -5.04
N ARG A 33 0.12 -6.12 -4.84
CA ARG A 33 -0.64 -6.24 -3.60
C ARG A 33 0.26 -6.49 -2.41
N ALA A 34 1.31 -7.29 -2.59
CA ALA A 34 2.27 -7.55 -1.53
C ALA A 34 3.01 -6.27 -1.16
N GLU A 35 3.44 -5.50 -2.15
CA GLU A 35 4.09 -4.22 -1.89
C GLU A 35 3.17 -3.25 -1.20
N ASP A 36 1.91 -3.20 -1.61
CA ASP A 36 0.92 -2.33 -0.99
C ASP A 36 0.70 -2.71 0.48
N CYS A 37 0.64 -3.99 0.76
CA CYS A 37 0.52 -4.49 2.12
C CYS A 37 1.72 -4.06 2.97
N GLN A 38 2.92 -4.29 2.48
CA GLN A 38 4.13 -3.91 3.19
C GLN A 38 4.16 -2.41 3.45
N ASP A 39 3.86 -1.60 2.45
CA ASP A 39 3.84 -0.15 2.58
C ASP A 39 2.85 0.32 3.62
N ARG A 40 1.67 -0.27 3.66
CA ARG A 40 0.66 0.10 4.64
C ARG A 40 1.14 -0.17 6.05
N ILE A 41 1.74 -1.32 6.27
CA ILE A 41 2.23 -1.69 7.59
C ILE A 41 3.41 -0.81 7.98
N VAL A 42 4.36 -0.58 7.09
CA VAL A 42 5.54 0.24 7.38
C VAL A 42 5.11 1.66 7.75
N ARG A 43 4.19 2.24 7.01
CA ARG A 43 3.71 3.59 7.32
C ARG A 43 2.96 3.64 8.65
N ALA A 44 2.12 2.64 8.89
CA ALA A 44 1.38 2.60 10.15
C ALA A 44 2.32 2.39 11.34
N ASP A 45 3.34 1.55 11.18
CA ASP A 45 4.34 1.33 12.21
C ASP A 45 5.13 2.61 12.50
N HIS A 46 5.50 3.33 11.45
CA HIS A 46 6.16 4.61 11.61
C HIS A 46 5.30 5.59 12.39
N ASP A 47 4.00 5.60 12.13
CA ASP A 47 3.08 6.48 12.84
C ASP A 47 2.98 6.13 14.33
N VAL A 48 3.03 4.83 14.66
CA VAL A 48 3.06 4.41 16.07
C VAL A 48 4.30 4.95 16.77
N HIS A 49 5.47 4.80 16.15
CA HIS A 49 6.70 5.28 16.74
C HIS A 49 6.71 6.80 16.87
N ALA A 50 6.18 7.51 15.89
CA ALA A 50 6.09 8.96 15.93
C ALA A 50 5.14 9.43 17.04
N ALA A 51 3.99 8.79 17.16
CA ALA A 51 3.03 9.14 18.21
C ALA A 51 3.57 8.83 19.60
N ALA A 52 4.25 7.69 19.75
CA ALA A 52 4.85 7.32 21.02
C ALA A 52 5.97 8.28 21.42
N ALA A 53 6.79 8.69 20.46
CA ALA A 53 7.88 9.63 20.73
C ALA A 53 7.34 11.01 21.14
N LYS A 54 6.23 11.44 20.55
CA LYS A 54 5.70 12.77 20.77
C LYS A 54 4.77 12.83 21.98
N HIS A 55 3.97 11.79 22.19
CA HIS A 55 2.91 11.81 23.21
C HIS A 55 3.05 10.72 24.26
N GLY A 56 3.97 9.78 24.10
CA GLY A 56 4.14 8.66 25.00
C GLY A 56 3.42 7.41 24.48
N TRP A 57 3.96 6.25 24.85
CA TRP A 57 3.41 4.96 24.42
C TRP A 57 1.96 4.78 24.92
N ASP A 58 1.68 5.22 26.13
CA ASP A 58 0.36 5.04 26.74
C ASP A 58 -0.64 6.12 26.38
N SER A 59 -0.28 7.04 25.50
CA SER A 59 -1.16 8.12 25.10
C SER A 59 -2.30 7.66 24.21
N PRO A 60 -3.41 8.40 24.16
CA PRO A 60 -4.48 8.08 23.21
C PRO A 60 -4.02 8.15 21.76
N GLN A 61 -3.08 9.03 21.45
CA GLN A 61 -2.56 9.17 20.11
C GLN A 61 -1.80 7.91 19.69
N ALA A 62 -0.97 7.37 20.58
CA ALA A 62 -0.25 6.14 20.29
C ALA A 62 -1.22 4.96 20.20
N ALA A 63 -2.24 4.92 21.04
CA ALA A 63 -3.25 3.86 20.97
C ALA A 63 -3.97 3.86 19.63
N LYS A 64 -4.36 5.04 19.15
CA LYS A 64 -5.00 5.14 17.84
C LYS A 64 -4.07 4.69 16.71
N ALA A 65 -2.80 5.04 16.82
CA ALA A 65 -1.83 4.62 15.81
C ALA A 65 -1.65 3.10 15.82
N ARG A 66 -1.62 2.48 17.02
CA ARG A 66 -1.55 1.01 17.12
C ARG A 66 -2.78 0.35 16.50
N ASP A 67 -3.96 0.93 16.72
CA ASP A 67 -5.18 0.40 16.11
C ASP A 67 -5.09 0.40 14.59
N ARG A 68 -4.55 1.48 14.02
CA ARG A 68 -4.36 1.55 12.57
C ARG A 68 -3.33 0.54 12.09
N LEU A 69 -2.27 0.32 12.85
CA LEU A 69 -1.26 -0.67 12.50
C LEU A 69 -1.87 -2.08 12.53
N ASN A 70 -2.64 -2.39 13.55
CA ASN A 70 -3.29 -3.69 13.65
C ASN A 70 -4.31 -3.88 12.53
N ALA A 71 -5.01 -2.82 12.16
CA ALA A 71 -5.94 -2.88 11.03
C ALA A 71 -5.21 -3.14 9.73
N ALA A 72 -4.04 -2.54 9.54
CA ALA A 72 -3.23 -2.78 8.36
C ALA A 72 -2.75 -4.23 8.28
N ARG A 73 -2.33 -4.79 9.40
CA ARG A 73 -1.91 -6.19 9.46
C ARG A 73 -3.07 -7.14 9.15
N ALA A 74 -4.23 -6.86 9.72
CA ALA A 74 -5.43 -7.65 9.47
C ALA A 74 -5.84 -7.57 8.00
N TRP A 75 -5.77 -6.39 7.43
CA TRP A 75 -6.06 -6.20 6.00
C TRP A 75 -5.13 -7.06 5.13
N CYS A 76 -3.85 -7.06 5.47
CA CYS A 76 -2.88 -7.87 4.74
C CYS A 76 -3.21 -9.36 4.84
N TRP A 77 -3.54 -9.82 6.03
CA TRP A 77 -3.91 -11.22 6.22
C TRP A 77 -5.14 -11.59 5.40
N ASP A 78 -6.16 -10.74 5.42
CA ASP A 78 -7.40 -11.01 4.71
C ASP A 78 -7.20 -11.07 3.19
N HIS A 79 -6.28 -10.27 2.66
CA HIS A 79 -6.10 -10.14 1.22
C HIS A 79 -5.04 -11.06 0.64
N SER A 80 -4.04 -11.47 1.43
CA SER A 80 -2.94 -12.26 0.90
C SER A 80 -2.49 -13.40 1.80
N HIS A 81 -3.13 -13.59 2.94
CA HIS A 81 -2.80 -14.63 3.90
C HIS A 81 -1.36 -14.56 4.36
N ARG A 82 -0.85 -13.35 4.47
CA ARG A 82 0.44 -13.06 5.08
C ARG A 82 0.45 -11.59 5.45
N TRP A 83 1.36 -11.22 6.31
CA TRP A 83 1.52 -9.83 6.74
C TRP A 83 2.99 -9.55 6.98
N TRP A 84 3.34 -8.28 6.88
CA TRP A 84 4.72 -7.85 7.06
C TRP A 84 4.97 -7.53 8.52
N ASP A 85 6.02 -8.14 9.07
CA ASP A 85 6.48 -7.86 10.43
C ASP A 85 7.65 -6.89 10.33
N GLU A 86 7.38 -5.63 10.60
CA GLU A 86 8.38 -4.59 10.43
C GLU A 86 9.51 -4.73 11.46
N ASP A 87 9.20 -5.21 12.66
CA ASP A 87 10.22 -5.39 13.68
C ASP A 87 11.21 -6.48 13.30
N ALA A 88 10.72 -7.56 12.72
CA ALA A 88 11.55 -8.68 12.30
C ALA A 88 12.06 -8.54 10.87
N LYS A 89 11.53 -7.57 10.12
CA LYS A 89 11.86 -7.38 8.69
C LYS A 89 11.59 -8.65 7.90
N ALA A 90 10.46 -9.27 8.15
CA ALA A 90 10.13 -10.54 7.53
C ALA A 90 8.64 -10.68 7.27
N TRP A 91 8.29 -11.46 6.26
CA TRP A 91 6.91 -11.83 6.03
C TRP A 91 6.50 -12.95 6.98
N ARG A 92 5.30 -12.82 7.53
CA ARG A 92 4.69 -13.83 8.38
C ARG A 92 3.57 -14.51 7.63
N THR A 93 3.48 -15.81 7.75
CA THR A 93 2.44 -16.60 7.11
C THR A 93 1.45 -17.21 8.11
N GLU A 94 1.65 -17.00 9.39
CA GLU A 94 0.69 -17.36 10.41
C GLU A 94 -0.38 -16.26 10.52
N ARG A 95 -1.54 -16.65 11.01
CA ARG A 95 -2.63 -15.71 11.14
C ARG A 95 -2.25 -14.55 12.06
N TRP A 96 -2.64 -13.36 11.69
CA TRP A 96 -2.43 -12.18 12.53
C TRP A 96 -3.24 -12.29 13.81
N ASP A 97 -2.57 -12.05 14.94
CA ASP A 97 -3.19 -12.03 16.25
C ASP A 97 -2.63 -10.82 16.99
N ASP A 98 -3.48 -9.87 17.34
CA ASP A 98 -3.04 -8.63 17.95
C ASP A 98 -2.60 -8.80 19.39
N HIS A 99 -2.92 -9.91 20.06
CA HIS A 99 -2.47 -10.16 21.41
C HIS A 99 -0.97 -10.32 21.54
N ASP A 100 -0.36 -10.92 20.53
CA ASP A 100 1.06 -11.25 20.58
C ASP A 100 1.95 -10.09 20.16
N HIS A 101 1.37 -9.04 19.59
CA HIS A 101 2.16 -8.00 18.94
C HIS A 101 1.91 -6.60 19.46
N ASP A 102 1.17 -6.48 20.54
CA ASP A 102 0.80 -5.18 21.09
C ASP A 102 1.62 -4.88 22.33
N HIS A 103 2.94 -4.80 22.17
CA HIS A 103 3.81 -4.38 23.25
C HIS A 103 4.68 -3.22 22.84
N PRO A 104 5.23 -2.52 23.85
CA PRO A 104 6.07 -1.36 23.59
C PRO A 104 7.30 -1.72 22.78
N PRO A 105 7.74 -0.87 21.88
CA PRO A 105 9.02 -1.07 21.19
C PRO A 105 10.17 -0.93 22.19
N HIS A 106 11.21 -1.64 21.93
CA HIS A 106 12.39 -1.61 22.78
C HIS A 106 13.37 -0.52 22.38
#